data_b75e7354daf4cc1321fddd2fc563affc
#
_entry.id   b75e7354daf4cc1321fddd2fc563affc
#
_cell.length_a   1.000
_cell.length_b   1.000
_cell.length_c   1.000
_cell.angle_alpha   90.00
_cell.angle_beta   90.00
_cell.angle_gamma   90.00
#
_symmetry.space_group_name_H-M   'P 1'
#
loop_
_entity.id
_entity.type
_entity.pdbx_description
1 polymer ?
#
loop_
_entity_poly.entity_id
_entity_poly.type
_entity_poly.pdbx_seq_one_letter_code
_entity_poly.pdbx_strand_id
1 'polypeptide(L)'
;MTGRIVHVVVPAHDEEELLGACLASIATAAARLLAEVPGVAVRTTVVLDRCSDGTAAIAATYGVDTVVVDAANVGVARAAGLDRVIALADGHPPERVLVASTDADCVVPDRWLVELHALAAAGYDLVVGAVHPDPADLPLGALERWRERHRRPEAHVHGANLAFTLAAYARSGGVRPVGLHEDVLLVAAMRAAGCRWTTGTSVQTSGRTTSRVRGGFASYLAALVVQAE
;
A
#
# COMPACT_ATOMS: atom_id res chain seq x y z
N MET A 1 -28.77 1.98 3.29
CA MET A 1 -27.66 2.50 4.15
C MET A 1 -26.36 2.15 3.47
N THR A 2 -25.69 3.12 2.92
CA THR A 2 -24.52 2.83 2.09
C THR A 2 -23.33 3.61 2.67
N GLY A 3 -22.79 3.10 3.78
CA GLY A 3 -21.48 3.55 4.25
C GLY A 3 -20.40 3.31 3.19
N ARG A 4 -19.25 3.95 3.34
CA ARG A 4 -18.07 3.64 2.52
C ARG A 4 -17.47 2.32 2.98
N ILE A 5 -16.94 1.53 2.06
CA ILE A 5 -16.08 0.40 2.39
C ILE A 5 -14.62 0.80 2.13
N VAL A 6 -13.73 0.49 3.06
CA VAL A 6 -12.28 0.62 2.90
C VAL A 6 -11.71 -0.78 2.74
N HIS A 7 -10.97 -1.01 1.67
CA HIS A 7 -10.34 -2.29 1.38
C HIS A 7 -8.83 -2.13 1.30
N VAL A 8 -8.11 -2.72 2.25
CA VAL A 8 -6.64 -2.71 2.26
C VAL A 8 -6.11 -3.87 1.44
N VAL A 9 -5.17 -3.61 0.52
CA VAL A 9 -4.50 -4.61 -0.31
C VAL A 9 -3.02 -4.63 0.05
N VAL A 10 -2.51 -5.83 0.37
CA VAL A 10 -1.14 -6.06 0.81
C VAL A 10 -0.50 -7.17 -0.05
N PRO A 11 0.30 -6.84 -1.08
CA PRO A 11 1.11 -7.83 -1.77
C PRO A 11 2.22 -8.34 -0.84
N ALA A 12 2.46 -9.66 -0.83
CA ALA A 12 3.46 -10.31 0.00
C ALA A 12 4.23 -11.37 -0.80
N HIS A 13 5.56 -11.39 -0.68
CA HIS A 13 6.45 -12.39 -1.26
C HIS A 13 7.53 -12.74 -0.25
N ASP A 14 7.40 -13.87 0.44
CA ASP A 14 8.30 -14.34 1.51
C ASP A 14 8.55 -13.27 2.61
N GLU A 15 7.49 -12.84 3.29
CA GLU A 15 7.49 -11.78 4.31
C GLU A 15 7.14 -12.29 5.72
N GLU A 16 7.52 -13.55 6.06
CA GLU A 16 7.20 -14.14 7.37
C GLU A 16 7.70 -13.32 8.57
N GLU A 17 8.80 -12.57 8.41
CA GLU A 17 9.36 -11.77 9.49
C GLU A 17 8.59 -10.45 9.73
N LEU A 18 7.99 -9.86 8.67
CA LEU A 18 7.46 -8.49 8.72
C LEU A 18 5.94 -8.41 8.58
N LEU A 19 5.29 -9.37 7.91
CA LEU A 19 3.85 -9.35 7.67
C LEU A 19 3.04 -9.25 8.96
N GLY A 20 3.50 -9.88 10.05
CA GLY A 20 2.81 -9.83 11.35
C GLY A 20 2.67 -8.40 11.88
N ALA A 21 3.76 -7.62 11.86
CA ALA A 21 3.76 -6.21 12.27
C ALA A 21 2.90 -5.34 11.34
N CYS A 22 2.97 -5.58 10.04
CA CYS A 22 2.14 -4.91 9.04
C CYS A 22 0.64 -5.12 9.35
N LEU A 23 0.19 -6.36 9.47
CA LEU A 23 -1.21 -6.70 9.73
C LEU A 23 -1.70 -6.19 11.09
N ALA A 24 -0.87 -6.22 12.13
CA ALA A 24 -1.19 -5.65 13.44
C ALA A 24 -1.43 -4.13 13.34
N SER A 25 -0.59 -3.41 12.59
CA SER A 25 -0.76 -1.98 12.38
C SER A 25 -2.03 -1.65 11.59
N ILE A 26 -2.35 -2.43 10.55
CA ILE A 26 -3.58 -2.30 9.77
C ILE A 26 -4.80 -2.57 10.66
N ALA A 27 -4.77 -3.62 11.49
CA ALA A 27 -5.86 -3.94 12.41
C ALA A 27 -6.11 -2.80 13.41
N THR A 28 -5.04 -2.18 13.93
CA THR A 28 -5.14 -1.01 14.82
C THR A 28 -5.78 0.18 14.10
N ALA A 29 -5.33 0.50 12.89
CA ALA A 29 -5.91 1.57 12.08
C ALA A 29 -7.38 1.30 11.71
N ALA A 30 -7.73 0.04 11.41
CA ALA A 30 -9.09 -0.38 11.13
C ALA A 30 -10.00 -0.23 12.36
N ALA A 31 -9.55 -0.70 13.53
CA ALA A 31 -10.31 -0.54 14.78
C ALA A 31 -10.58 0.93 15.09
N ARG A 32 -9.60 1.81 14.86
CA ARG A 32 -9.77 3.24 15.05
C ARG A 32 -10.78 3.84 14.07
N LEU A 33 -10.70 3.51 12.79
CA LEU A 33 -11.68 3.97 11.80
C LEU A 33 -13.10 3.52 12.15
N LEU A 34 -13.27 2.26 12.52
CA LEU A 34 -14.57 1.71 12.90
C LEU A 34 -15.17 2.40 14.14
N ALA A 35 -14.33 2.83 15.08
CA ALA A 35 -14.75 3.57 16.28
C ALA A 35 -15.13 5.03 15.97
N GLU A 36 -14.41 5.70 15.05
CA GLU A 36 -14.62 7.12 14.74
C GLU A 36 -15.70 7.35 13.67
N VAL A 37 -15.94 6.37 12.78
CA VAL A 37 -16.86 6.53 11.63
C VAL A 37 -17.93 5.43 11.61
N PRO A 38 -19.14 5.70 12.15
CA PRO A 38 -20.23 4.74 12.12
C PRO A 38 -20.62 4.33 10.70
N GLY A 39 -20.86 3.03 10.49
CA GLY A 39 -21.36 2.48 9.23
C GLY A 39 -20.29 2.30 8.13
N VAL A 40 -19.02 2.58 8.42
CA VAL A 40 -17.90 2.17 7.54
C VAL A 40 -17.63 0.67 7.71
N ALA A 41 -17.19 0.02 6.66
CA ALA A 41 -16.66 -1.34 6.73
C ALA A 41 -15.18 -1.34 6.31
N VAL A 42 -14.37 -2.21 6.93
CA VAL A 42 -12.97 -2.39 6.57
C VAL A 42 -12.73 -3.86 6.24
N ARG A 43 -12.03 -4.10 5.15
CA ARG A 43 -11.56 -5.44 4.75
C ARG A 43 -10.07 -5.36 4.44
N THR A 44 -9.37 -6.48 4.61
CA THR A 44 -7.96 -6.61 4.24
C THR A 44 -7.78 -7.87 3.41
N THR A 45 -7.10 -7.73 2.28
CA THR A 45 -6.69 -8.86 1.43
C THR A 45 -5.17 -8.87 1.34
N VAL A 46 -4.56 -9.99 1.69
CA VAL A 46 -3.15 -10.28 1.45
C VAL A 46 -3.03 -11.08 0.16
N VAL A 47 -2.18 -10.63 -0.76
CA VAL A 47 -1.87 -11.37 -1.98
C VAL A 47 -0.55 -12.11 -1.78
N LEU A 48 -0.63 -13.42 -1.67
CA LEU A 48 0.51 -14.32 -1.48
C LEU A 48 1.10 -14.63 -2.86
N ASP A 49 2.16 -13.91 -3.25
CA ASP A 49 2.80 -14.11 -4.54
C ASP A 49 4.02 -15.02 -4.38
N ARG A 50 3.87 -16.29 -4.78
CA ARG A 50 4.95 -17.30 -4.75
C ARG A 50 5.62 -17.40 -3.37
N CYS A 51 4.86 -17.33 -2.28
CA CYS A 51 5.40 -17.49 -0.93
C CYS A 51 5.79 -18.95 -0.67
N SER A 52 6.99 -19.15 -0.15
CA SER A 52 7.55 -20.46 0.21
C SER A 52 7.86 -20.59 1.71
N ASP A 53 7.75 -19.48 2.46
CA ASP A 53 7.99 -19.36 3.90
C ASP A 53 6.69 -19.40 4.74
N GLY A 54 6.75 -18.94 5.99
CA GLY A 54 5.61 -18.85 6.91
C GLY A 54 4.60 -17.73 6.63
N THR A 55 4.76 -16.93 5.55
CA THR A 55 3.89 -15.79 5.23
C THR A 55 2.40 -16.15 5.22
N ALA A 56 2.03 -17.25 4.56
CA ALA A 56 0.64 -17.69 4.47
C ALA A 56 0.06 -18.07 5.85
N ALA A 57 0.85 -18.72 6.70
CA ALA A 57 0.44 -19.08 8.05
C ALA A 57 0.20 -17.83 8.91
N ILE A 58 1.04 -16.80 8.78
CA ILE A 58 0.86 -15.53 9.48
C ILE A 58 -0.42 -14.83 9.01
N ALA A 59 -0.67 -14.72 7.69
CA ALA A 59 -1.91 -14.13 7.17
C ALA A 59 -3.15 -14.84 7.75
N ALA A 60 -3.13 -16.15 7.85
CA ALA A 60 -4.22 -16.95 8.42
C ALA A 60 -4.50 -16.63 9.90
N THR A 61 -3.47 -16.29 10.72
CA THR A 61 -3.66 -15.93 12.14
C THR A 61 -4.44 -14.63 12.33
N TYR A 62 -4.42 -13.72 11.33
CA TYR A 62 -5.16 -12.47 11.36
C TYR A 62 -6.58 -12.57 10.78
N GLY A 63 -6.96 -13.73 10.22
CA GLY A 63 -8.28 -13.92 9.61
C GLY A 63 -8.55 -12.99 8.42
N VAL A 64 -7.52 -12.52 7.75
CA VAL A 64 -7.64 -11.67 6.55
C VAL A 64 -7.97 -12.51 5.32
N ASP A 65 -8.58 -11.90 4.32
CA ASP A 65 -8.81 -12.54 3.03
C ASP A 65 -7.47 -12.75 2.30
N THR A 66 -7.32 -13.85 1.57
CA THR A 66 -6.08 -14.17 0.86
C THR A 66 -6.33 -14.52 -0.60
N VAL A 67 -5.42 -14.10 -1.46
CA VAL A 67 -5.34 -14.47 -2.87
C VAL A 67 -3.95 -15.06 -3.11
N VAL A 68 -3.87 -16.18 -3.81
CA VAL A 68 -2.59 -16.81 -4.15
C VAL A 68 -2.30 -16.62 -5.62
N VAL A 69 -1.09 -16.15 -5.93
CA VAL A 69 -0.56 -16.02 -7.30
C VAL A 69 0.85 -16.59 -7.38
N ASP A 70 1.30 -16.95 -8.57
CA ASP A 70 2.65 -17.48 -8.82
C ASP A 70 3.32 -16.65 -9.93
N ALA A 71 3.56 -15.37 -9.64
CA ALA A 71 4.07 -14.43 -10.64
C ALA A 71 5.47 -13.88 -10.32
N ALA A 72 5.85 -13.83 -9.03
CA ALA A 72 7.03 -13.09 -8.56
C ALA A 72 7.09 -11.67 -9.15
N ASN A 73 5.94 -10.99 -9.15
CA ASN A 73 5.75 -9.70 -9.79
C ASN A 73 4.72 -8.88 -9.01
N VAL A 74 5.18 -7.79 -8.38
CA VAL A 74 4.34 -6.95 -7.52
C VAL A 74 3.16 -6.31 -8.27
N GLY A 75 3.33 -5.97 -9.56
CA GLY A 75 2.23 -5.44 -10.38
C GLY A 75 1.13 -6.47 -10.62
N VAL A 76 1.51 -7.74 -10.86
CA VAL A 76 0.54 -8.85 -10.97
C VAL A 76 -0.14 -9.11 -9.62
N ALA A 77 0.63 -9.12 -8.53
CA ALA A 77 0.07 -9.30 -7.20
C ALA A 77 -0.93 -8.19 -6.84
N ARG A 78 -0.59 -6.90 -7.09
CA ARG A 78 -1.52 -5.80 -6.87
C ARG A 78 -2.77 -5.89 -7.74
N ALA A 79 -2.62 -6.25 -9.02
CA ALA A 79 -3.76 -6.44 -9.91
C ALA A 79 -4.71 -7.54 -9.37
N ALA A 80 -4.18 -8.69 -8.96
CA ALA A 80 -4.97 -9.78 -8.39
C ALA A 80 -5.69 -9.36 -7.08
N GLY A 81 -5.03 -8.56 -6.23
CA GLY A 81 -5.66 -7.97 -5.05
C GLY A 81 -6.81 -7.03 -5.41
N LEU A 82 -6.64 -6.21 -6.46
CA LEU A 82 -7.68 -5.31 -6.93
C LEU A 82 -8.85 -6.04 -7.59
N ASP A 83 -8.60 -7.11 -8.34
CA ASP A 83 -9.66 -7.99 -8.86
C ASP A 83 -10.48 -8.59 -7.71
N ARG A 84 -9.80 -8.96 -6.61
CA ARG A 84 -10.48 -9.44 -5.39
C ARG A 84 -11.31 -8.34 -4.73
N VAL A 85 -10.81 -7.09 -4.67
CA VAL A 85 -11.59 -5.94 -4.19
C VAL A 85 -12.84 -5.74 -5.03
N ILE A 86 -12.73 -5.80 -6.37
CA ILE A 86 -13.86 -5.66 -7.29
C ILE A 86 -14.89 -6.75 -7.00
N ALA A 87 -14.46 -8.01 -6.86
CA ALA A 87 -15.35 -9.13 -6.56
C ALA A 87 -16.06 -8.99 -5.19
N LEU A 88 -15.38 -8.39 -4.20
CA LEU A 88 -15.92 -8.20 -2.84
C LEU A 88 -16.69 -6.87 -2.67
N ALA A 89 -16.63 -5.98 -3.66
CA ALA A 89 -17.30 -4.68 -3.61
C ALA A 89 -18.83 -4.78 -3.69
N ASP A 90 -19.34 -5.92 -4.07
CA ASP A 90 -20.72 -6.39 -4.21
C ASP A 90 -21.81 -5.36 -3.85
N GLY A 91 -22.38 -4.71 -4.86
CA GLY A 91 -23.47 -3.74 -4.70
C GLY A 91 -23.06 -2.37 -4.14
N HIS A 92 -21.79 -2.13 -3.81
CA HIS A 92 -21.33 -0.81 -3.41
C HIS A 92 -21.00 0.04 -4.64
N PRO A 93 -21.48 1.31 -4.69
CA PRO A 93 -21.07 2.23 -5.75
C PRO A 93 -19.54 2.38 -5.76
N PRO A 94 -18.86 2.34 -6.92
CA PRO A 94 -17.40 2.39 -7.01
C PRO A 94 -16.77 3.64 -6.35
N GLU A 95 -17.51 4.75 -6.28
CA GLU A 95 -17.11 5.99 -5.60
C GLU A 95 -17.07 5.83 -4.07
N ARG A 96 -17.73 4.81 -3.54
CA ARG A 96 -17.79 4.51 -2.11
C ARG A 96 -16.87 3.38 -1.68
N VAL A 97 -16.19 2.75 -2.62
CA VAL A 97 -15.14 1.76 -2.35
C VAL A 97 -13.80 2.47 -2.39
N LEU A 98 -13.17 2.61 -1.23
CA LEU A 98 -11.83 3.16 -1.08
C LEU A 98 -10.84 2.00 -0.98
N VAL A 99 -9.92 1.92 -1.92
CA VAL A 99 -8.78 1.00 -1.87
C VAL A 99 -7.63 1.70 -1.19
N ALA A 100 -6.99 1.04 -0.24
CA ALA A 100 -5.73 1.46 0.38
C ALA A 100 -4.67 0.38 0.11
N SER A 101 -3.53 0.75 -0.48
CA SER A 101 -2.43 -0.16 -0.79
C SER A 101 -1.26 0.12 0.14
N THR A 102 -0.72 -0.93 0.74
CA THR A 102 0.55 -0.89 1.47
C THR A 102 1.32 -2.18 1.23
N ASP A 103 2.63 -2.19 1.50
CA ASP A 103 3.45 -3.38 1.30
C ASP A 103 3.56 -4.20 2.60
N ALA A 104 3.87 -5.49 2.49
CA ALA A 104 3.89 -6.42 3.62
C ALA A 104 4.98 -6.14 4.67
N ASP A 105 5.95 -5.29 4.33
CA ASP A 105 7.03 -4.82 5.19
C ASP A 105 6.80 -3.40 5.74
N CYS A 106 5.57 -2.89 5.63
CA CYS A 106 5.20 -1.56 6.10
C CYS A 106 4.44 -1.61 7.43
N VAL A 107 4.65 -0.56 8.24
CA VAL A 107 3.87 -0.27 9.46
C VAL A 107 3.13 1.04 9.23
N VAL A 108 1.80 0.98 9.26
CA VAL A 108 0.93 2.14 9.04
C VAL A 108 0.61 2.85 10.37
N PRO A 109 0.46 4.19 10.40
CA PRO A 109 0.00 4.90 11.59
C PRO A 109 -1.43 4.50 12.00
N ASP A 110 -1.75 4.60 13.27
CA ASP A 110 -3.07 4.28 13.81
C ASP A 110 -4.22 5.11 13.19
N ARG A 111 -3.92 6.33 12.72
CA ARG A 111 -4.88 7.22 12.04
C ARG A 111 -4.88 7.10 10.51
N TRP A 112 -4.07 6.22 9.95
CA TRP A 112 -3.90 6.09 8.51
C TRP A 112 -5.24 5.94 7.76
N LEU A 113 -6.06 4.97 8.15
CA LEU A 113 -7.36 4.74 7.50
C LEU A 113 -8.38 5.85 7.79
N VAL A 114 -8.32 6.49 8.96
CA VAL A 114 -9.16 7.64 9.31
C VAL A 114 -8.88 8.81 8.37
N GLU A 115 -7.61 9.12 8.14
CA GLU A 115 -7.18 10.20 7.26
C GLU A 115 -7.52 9.93 5.80
N LEU A 116 -7.24 8.71 5.32
CA LEU A 116 -7.59 8.28 3.95
C LEU A 116 -9.11 8.35 3.72
N HIS A 117 -9.90 7.88 4.69
CA HIS A 117 -11.36 7.97 4.63
C HIS A 117 -11.85 9.42 4.60
N ALA A 118 -11.29 10.31 5.43
CA ALA A 118 -11.64 11.72 5.48
C ALA A 118 -11.33 12.43 4.15
N LEU A 119 -10.16 12.16 3.55
CA LEU A 119 -9.78 12.71 2.25
C LEU A 119 -10.72 12.22 1.14
N ALA A 120 -11.06 10.93 1.12
CA ALA A 120 -12.04 10.40 0.17
C ALA A 120 -13.44 10.97 0.39
N ALA A 121 -13.84 11.25 1.64
CA ALA A 121 -15.10 11.92 1.96
C ALA A 121 -15.11 13.39 1.52
N ALA A 122 -13.94 14.06 1.52
CA ALA A 122 -13.76 15.41 0.98
C ALA A 122 -13.71 15.46 -0.57
N GLY A 123 -13.91 14.31 -1.24
CA GLY A 123 -14.02 14.20 -2.69
C GLY A 123 -12.68 14.05 -3.41
N TYR A 124 -11.63 13.62 -2.72
CA TYR A 124 -10.41 13.20 -3.40
C TYR A 124 -10.55 11.78 -3.91
N ASP A 125 -10.20 11.57 -5.16
CA ASP A 125 -10.23 10.28 -5.86
C ASP A 125 -8.97 9.45 -5.62
N LEU A 126 -7.84 10.15 -5.41
CA LEU A 126 -6.51 9.56 -5.26
C LEU A 126 -5.74 10.28 -4.16
N VAL A 127 -5.13 9.51 -3.27
CA VAL A 127 -4.20 9.97 -2.24
C VAL A 127 -2.85 9.31 -2.47
N VAL A 128 -1.80 10.13 -2.59
CA VAL A 128 -0.41 9.68 -2.74
C VAL A 128 0.31 9.97 -1.43
N GLY A 129 0.54 8.92 -0.64
CA GLY A 129 1.24 9.06 0.64
C GLY A 129 2.75 8.90 0.48
N ALA A 130 3.50 9.45 1.43
CA ALA A 130 4.94 9.26 1.52
C ALA A 130 5.30 7.93 2.20
N VAL A 131 6.50 7.42 1.95
CA VAL A 131 7.12 6.33 2.70
C VAL A 131 8.40 6.83 3.35
N HIS A 132 8.75 6.28 4.50
CA HIS A 132 10.06 6.47 5.10
C HIS A 132 10.61 5.14 5.60
N PRO A 133 11.89 4.85 5.38
CA PRO A 133 12.51 3.64 5.87
C PRO A 133 12.58 3.66 7.41
N ASP A 134 12.55 2.48 8.03
CA ASP A 134 12.80 2.36 9.47
C ASP A 134 14.20 2.89 9.79
N PRO A 135 14.31 3.91 10.66
CA PRO A 135 15.62 4.45 11.04
C PRO A 135 16.53 3.43 11.72
N ALA A 136 15.96 2.40 12.35
CA ALA A 136 16.72 1.35 13.02
C ALA A 136 17.48 0.44 12.04
N ASP A 137 17.00 0.35 10.80
CA ASP A 137 17.57 -0.54 9.79
C ASP A 137 18.70 0.11 8.98
N LEU A 138 18.92 1.42 9.09
CA LEU A 138 19.85 2.17 8.24
C LEU A 138 20.93 2.90 9.04
N PRO A 139 22.17 2.95 8.53
CA PRO A 139 23.19 3.85 9.02
C PRO A 139 22.74 5.31 8.95
N LEU A 140 23.13 6.12 9.96
CA LEU A 140 22.70 7.52 10.09
C LEU A 140 22.96 8.34 8.81
N GLY A 141 24.13 8.18 8.18
CA GLY A 141 24.46 8.89 6.95
C GLY A 141 23.58 8.51 5.75
N ALA A 142 23.11 7.25 5.66
CA ALA A 142 22.18 6.83 4.63
C ALA A 142 20.77 7.41 4.88
N LEU A 143 20.35 7.48 6.15
CA LEU A 143 19.08 8.07 6.55
C LEU A 143 19.03 9.59 6.27
N GLU A 144 20.13 10.31 6.53
CA GLU A 144 20.24 11.73 6.22
C GLU A 144 20.11 11.98 4.70
N ARG A 145 20.82 11.20 3.88
CA ARG A 145 20.70 11.27 2.42
C ARG A 145 19.30 10.93 1.93
N TRP A 146 18.65 9.93 2.55
CA TRP A 146 17.25 9.66 2.28
C TRP A 146 16.39 10.90 2.52
N ARG A 147 16.49 11.53 3.69
CA ARG A 147 15.72 12.72 4.05
C ARG A 147 15.97 13.88 3.10
N GLU A 148 17.21 14.10 2.69
CA GLU A 148 17.55 15.14 1.73
C GLU A 148 16.90 14.95 0.37
N ARG A 149 16.93 13.72 -0.16
CA ARG A 149 16.33 13.38 -1.46
C ARG A 149 14.82 13.38 -1.44
N HIS A 150 14.20 13.13 -0.28
CA HIS A 150 12.75 13.03 -0.10
C HIS A 150 12.15 14.24 0.62
N ARG A 151 12.77 15.42 0.52
CA ARG A 151 12.23 16.69 1.05
C ARG A 151 10.88 17.09 0.42
N ARG A 152 10.56 16.58 -0.77
CA ARG A 152 9.30 16.77 -1.49
C ARG A 152 8.59 15.44 -1.67
N PRO A 153 7.84 15.00 -0.68
CA PRO A 153 7.18 13.69 -0.73
C PRO A 153 6.22 13.55 -1.92
N GLU A 154 5.61 14.66 -2.36
CA GLU A 154 4.70 14.70 -3.51
C GLU A 154 5.38 14.38 -4.87
N ALA A 155 6.70 14.41 -4.93
CA ALA A 155 7.47 14.07 -6.12
C ALA A 155 7.70 12.56 -6.26
N HIS A 156 7.41 11.80 -5.21
CA HIS A 156 7.65 10.36 -5.18
C HIS A 156 6.33 9.59 -5.08
N VAL A 157 6.21 8.53 -5.86
CA VAL A 157 5.08 7.62 -5.83
C VAL A 157 5.57 6.28 -5.29
N HIS A 158 4.88 5.74 -4.32
CA HIS A 158 5.19 4.44 -3.72
C HIS A 158 3.90 3.63 -3.59
N GLY A 159 3.87 2.45 -4.22
CA GLY A 159 2.77 1.51 -4.11
C GLY A 159 2.46 1.09 -2.67
N ALA A 160 3.48 1.22 -1.81
CA ALA A 160 3.38 0.99 -0.37
C ALA A 160 2.50 2.01 0.40
N ASN A 161 2.10 3.12 -0.23
CA ASN A 161 1.20 4.10 0.40
C ASN A 161 0.38 4.87 -0.63
N LEU A 162 -0.56 4.16 -1.24
CA LEU A 162 -1.54 4.73 -2.16
C LEU A 162 -2.95 4.45 -1.68
N ALA A 163 -3.86 5.41 -1.86
CA ALA A 163 -5.28 5.13 -1.74
C ALA A 163 -6.06 5.79 -2.88
N PHE A 164 -7.10 5.11 -3.36
CA PHE A 164 -7.92 5.60 -4.46
C PHE A 164 -9.32 5.01 -4.41
N THR A 165 -10.28 5.71 -5.01
CA THR A 165 -11.62 5.15 -5.18
C THR A 165 -11.62 4.11 -6.31
N LEU A 166 -12.45 3.09 -6.20
CA LEU A 166 -12.59 2.09 -7.25
C LEU A 166 -13.08 2.73 -8.57
N ALA A 167 -13.83 3.83 -8.48
CA ALA A 167 -14.21 4.62 -9.64
C ALA A 167 -13.00 5.27 -10.34
N ALA A 168 -12.03 5.79 -9.59
CA ALA A 168 -10.78 6.32 -10.16
C ALA A 168 -9.97 5.22 -10.83
N TYR A 169 -9.89 4.05 -10.19
CA TYR A 169 -9.23 2.87 -10.76
C TYR A 169 -9.85 2.46 -12.10
N ALA A 170 -11.17 2.38 -12.17
CA ALA A 170 -11.86 2.04 -13.42
C ALA A 170 -11.61 3.09 -14.52
N ARG A 171 -11.65 4.40 -14.18
CA ARG A 171 -11.35 5.47 -15.15
C ARG A 171 -9.93 5.45 -15.68
N SER A 172 -8.97 4.99 -14.87
CA SER A 172 -7.55 4.94 -15.26
C SER A 172 -7.18 3.77 -16.16
N GLY A 173 -8.08 2.79 -16.33
CA GLY A 173 -7.82 1.57 -17.08
C GLY A 173 -7.08 0.49 -16.30
N GLY A 174 -6.93 0.66 -14.98
CA GLY A 174 -6.39 -0.35 -14.07
C GLY A 174 -4.87 -0.38 -13.96
N VAL A 175 -4.37 -1.31 -13.14
CA VAL A 175 -2.92 -1.57 -12.98
C VAL A 175 -2.39 -2.30 -14.21
N ARG A 176 -1.26 -1.86 -14.71
CA ARG A 176 -0.52 -2.58 -15.75
C ARG A 176 0.35 -3.67 -15.08
N PRO A 177 0.34 -4.92 -15.58
CA PRO A 177 1.10 -6.02 -15.01
C PRO A 177 2.59 -5.92 -15.39
N VAL A 178 3.25 -4.84 -14.99
CA VAL A 178 4.67 -4.60 -15.19
C VAL A 178 5.43 -4.89 -13.88
N GLY A 179 6.69 -5.33 -14.00
CA GLY A 179 7.48 -5.73 -12.83
C GLY A 179 8.01 -4.57 -11.98
N LEU A 180 8.04 -3.34 -12.53
CA LEU A 180 8.53 -2.14 -11.84
C LEU A 180 7.72 -0.93 -12.29
N HIS A 181 7.53 0.03 -11.35
CA HIS A 181 6.84 1.30 -11.59
C HIS A 181 5.35 1.17 -11.98
N GLU A 182 4.71 0.07 -11.65
CA GLU A 182 3.26 -0.12 -11.84
C GLU A 182 2.44 0.94 -11.09
N ASP A 183 2.91 1.34 -9.92
CA ASP A 183 2.35 2.38 -9.07
C ASP A 183 2.49 3.79 -9.71
N VAL A 184 3.66 4.11 -10.25
CA VAL A 184 3.90 5.38 -10.97
C VAL A 184 3.00 5.47 -12.19
N LEU A 185 2.88 4.38 -12.96
CA LEU A 185 2.02 4.30 -14.14
C LEU A 185 0.54 4.43 -13.76
N LEU A 186 0.10 3.80 -12.67
CA LEU A 186 -1.27 3.90 -12.18
C LEU A 186 -1.61 5.34 -11.76
N VAL A 187 -0.75 5.98 -10.97
CA VAL A 187 -0.94 7.37 -10.54
C VAL A 187 -0.96 8.31 -11.73
N ALA A 188 -0.05 8.12 -12.70
CA ALA A 188 -0.02 8.92 -13.93
C ALA A 188 -1.33 8.76 -14.74
N ALA A 189 -1.83 7.52 -14.89
CA ALA A 189 -3.08 7.24 -15.58
C ALA A 189 -4.30 7.86 -14.87
N MET A 190 -4.36 7.78 -13.52
CA MET A 190 -5.43 8.42 -12.75
C MET A 190 -5.41 9.94 -12.88
N ARG A 191 -4.22 10.57 -12.83
CA ARG A 191 -4.07 12.01 -13.04
C ARG A 191 -4.50 12.43 -14.45
N ALA A 192 -4.10 11.66 -15.47
CA ALA A 192 -4.50 11.88 -16.85
C ALA A 192 -6.01 11.71 -17.07
N ALA A 193 -6.65 10.82 -16.32
CA ALA A 193 -8.11 10.64 -16.31
C ALA A 193 -8.87 11.73 -15.52
N GLY A 194 -8.19 12.78 -15.06
CA GLY A 194 -8.80 13.90 -14.35
C GLY A 194 -9.21 13.60 -12.92
N CYS A 195 -8.63 12.57 -12.28
CA CYS A 195 -8.90 12.26 -10.88
C CYS A 195 -8.40 13.39 -9.97
N ARG A 196 -9.24 13.83 -9.05
CA ARG A 196 -8.86 14.80 -8.02
C ARG A 196 -7.94 14.12 -7.01
N TRP A 197 -6.73 14.63 -6.85
CA TRP A 197 -5.73 13.99 -6.01
C TRP A 197 -5.14 14.93 -4.95
N THR A 198 -4.57 14.32 -3.91
CA THR A 198 -3.84 15.02 -2.84
C THR A 198 -2.73 14.14 -2.29
N THR A 199 -1.89 14.71 -1.43
CA THR A 199 -0.95 13.94 -0.62
C THR A 199 -1.61 13.47 0.68
N GLY A 200 -1.11 12.35 1.23
CA GLY A 200 -1.57 11.78 2.50
C GLY A 200 -0.44 11.68 3.53
N THR A 201 -0.75 11.08 4.68
CA THR A 201 0.22 10.76 5.72
C THR A 201 1.30 9.81 5.23
N SER A 202 2.41 9.70 5.97
CA SER A 202 3.49 8.78 5.65
C SER A 202 3.32 7.43 6.35
N VAL A 203 3.85 6.37 5.74
CA VAL A 203 4.01 5.05 6.36
C VAL A 203 5.48 4.71 6.53
N GLN A 204 5.80 3.89 7.53
CA GLN A 204 7.13 3.35 7.72
C GLN A 204 7.25 2.05 6.93
N THR A 205 8.35 1.86 6.20
CA THR A 205 8.69 0.61 5.51
C THR A 205 10.01 0.07 6.06
N SER A 206 10.29 -1.20 5.87
CA SER A 206 11.59 -1.76 6.23
C SER A 206 12.73 -1.02 5.54
N GLY A 207 13.78 -0.74 6.30
CA GLY A 207 15.03 -0.17 5.79
C GLY A 207 16.01 -1.21 5.26
N ARG A 208 15.57 -2.46 5.05
CA ARG A 208 16.43 -3.53 4.54
C ARG A 208 17.09 -3.14 3.21
N THR A 209 18.35 -3.51 3.07
CA THR A 209 19.16 -3.25 1.85
C THR A 209 19.23 -4.46 0.93
N THR A 210 18.73 -5.61 1.37
CA THR A 210 18.65 -6.83 0.55
C THR A 210 17.32 -6.85 -0.20
N SER A 211 17.40 -6.79 -1.54
CA SER A 211 16.22 -6.73 -2.39
C SER A 211 15.79 -8.12 -2.86
N ARG A 212 14.50 -8.42 -2.74
CA ARG A 212 13.86 -9.57 -3.39
C ARG A 212 13.46 -9.27 -4.85
N VAL A 213 13.37 -7.99 -5.19
CA VAL A 213 13.06 -7.51 -6.54
C VAL A 213 14.21 -6.64 -7.04
N ARG A 214 14.80 -6.98 -8.19
CA ARG A 214 15.87 -6.17 -8.82
C ARG A 214 15.36 -4.76 -9.13
N GLY A 215 16.09 -3.72 -8.68
CA GLY A 215 15.72 -2.33 -8.92
C GLY A 215 14.61 -1.79 -8.02
N GLY A 216 14.14 -2.56 -7.02
CA GLY A 216 13.17 -2.11 -6.03
C GLY A 216 13.76 -1.20 -4.96
N PHE A 217 12.91 -0.83 -3.98
CA PHE A 217 13.22 0.10 -2.89
C PHE A 217 14.47 -0.28 -2.09
N ALA A 218 14.63 -1.56 -1.71
CA ALA A 218 15.81 -2.04 -1.00
C ALA A 218 17.11 -1.84 -1.81
N SER A 219 17.09 -2.01 -3.14
CA SER A 219 18.24 -1.72 -4.00
C SER A 219 18.62 -0.23 -3.99
N TYR A 220 17.62 0.65 -3.93
CA TYR A 220 17.84 2.08 -3.79
C TYR A 220 18.46 2.43 -2.43
N LEU A 221 17.96 1.84 -1.34
CA LEU A 221 18.55 2.02 0.00
C LEU A 221 19.99 1.52 0.07
N ALA A 222 20.29 0.35 -0.52
CA ALA A 222 21.64 -0.18 -0.59
C ALA A 222 22.61 0.81 -1.27
N ALA A 223 22.18 1.46 -2.34
CA ALA A 223 22.99 2.48 -3.02
C ALA A 223 23.24 3.72 -2.14
N LEU A 224 22.29 4.09 -1.25
CA LEU A 224 22.49 5.18 -0.28
C LEU A 224 23.49 4.81 0.81
N VAL A 225 23.49 3.56 1.26
CA VAL A 225 24.47 3.06 2.26
C VAL A 225 25.88 3.12 1.68
N VAL A 226 26.10 2.56 0.49
CA VAL A 226 27.42 2.61 -0.18
C VAL A 226 27.94 4.04 -0.38
N GLN A 227 27.06 4.99 -0.65
CA GLN A 227 27.44 6.41 -0.80
C GLN A 227 27.72 7.10 0.55
N ALA A 228 27.37 6.46 1.69
CA ALA A 228 27.56 6.99 3.03
C ALA A 228 28.88 6.58 3.68
N GLU A 229 29.55 5.57 3.12
CA GLU A 229 30.92 5.14 3.47
C GLU A 229 31.98 6.02 2.79
#